data_8394ab20374fb8350b175926b44463df
#
_entry.id   8394ab20374fb8350b175926b44463df
#
_cell.length_a   1.000
_cell.length_b   1.000
_cell.length_c   1.000
_cell.angle_alpha   90.00
_cell.angle_beta   90.00
_cell.angle_gamma   90.00
#
_symmetry.space_group_name_H-M   'P 1'
#
loop_
_entity.id
_entity.type
_entity.pdbx_description
1 polymer ?
#
loop_
_entity_poly.entity_id
_entity_poly.type
_entity_poly.pdbx_seq_one_letter_code
_entity_poly.pdbx_strand_id
1 'polypeptide(L)'
;MHFPNTKTSCWTKALAVLAVVSSPVMMGQEGIPDGVWVRPGFELSVAESSIKKPRFLEFDDRGTLYVSVPNKGMINACRDNDGDGAYESLTTYVEGYESGKILQAMQFYKGWLWFADMTGIYKSQDSNHDGNADEVIKVVGEDQLPITGGGHKWRAMLIHNDVIYTHVGDQTNATDEPIMENDRKKIWTFNLDGSGKALFATGIRNTEELCIRPGTDEIWGVDHDIDTLGLKLESKHPKFGQPITDHNPPAELNHYVKGGFYGHPYILGKNMPNLNFLDHPDLIEMASKNVIPEWVMPAHCSGNG
;
A
#
# COMPACT_ATOMS: atom_id res chain seq x y z
N MET A 1 -33.47 35.56 -1.68
CA MET A 1 -33.14 34.25 -1.11
C MET A 1 -31.67 34.26 -0.72
N HIS A 2 -31.38 34.27 0.57
CA HIS A 2 -30.02 34.32 1.11
C HIS A 2 -29.53 32.91 1.34
N PHE A 3 -28.40 32.55 0.74
CA PHE A 3 -27.68 31.33 1.09
C PHE A 3 -26.57 31.65 2.10
N PRO A 4 -26.47 30.95 3.20
CA PRO A 4 -25.37 31.14 4.13
C PRO A 4 -24.09 30.47 3.64
N ASN A 5 -23.02 31.26 3.62
CA ASN A 5 -21.65 30.89 3.38
C ASN A 5 -21.09 30.11 4.58
N THR A 6 -20.84 28.84 4.49
CA THR A 6 -19.94 28.14 5.40
C THR A 6 -18.66 27.79 4.64
N LYS A 7 -17.66 28.63 4.78
CA LYS A 7 -16.28 28.38 4.38
C LYS A 7 -15.63 27.51 5.44
N THR A 8 -15.37 26.25 5.15
CA THR A 8 -14.33 25.48 5.83
C THR A 8 -13.06 25.61 4.99
N SER A 9 -12.14 26.41 5.52
CA SER A 9 -10.82 26.66 4.94
C SER A 9 -9.86 25.56 5.35
N CYS A 10 -9.47 24.71 4.42
CA CYS A 10 -8.35 23.78 4.58
C CYS A 10 -7.24 23.99 3.56
N TRP A 11 -7.19 25.18 2.92
CA TRP A 11 -6.19 25.43 1.85
C TRP A 11 -5.59 26.85 1.92
N THR A 12 -5.17 27.31 3.08
CA THR A 12 -4.56 28.64 3.21
C THR A 12 -3.34 28.64 4.11
N LYS A 13 -2.35 27.78 3.83
CA LYS A 13 -0.97 27.98 4.30
C LYS A 13 0.09 27.62 3.25
N ALA A 14 -0.21 27.84 1.99
CA ALA A 14 0.78 27.73 0.94
C ALA A 14 0.60 28.86 -0.06
N LEU A 15 0.95 30.08 0.31
CA LEU A 15 1.32 31.15 -0.65
C LEU A 15 1.91 32.34 0.12
N ALA A 16 3.18 32.28 0.39
CA ALA A 16 4.06 33.46 0.49
C ALA A 16 5.42 33.04 -0.06
N VAL A 17 5.51 32.86 -1.37
CA VAL A 17 6.80 32.82 -2.04
C VAL A 17 7.05 34.18 -2.62
N LEU A 18 7.93 34.93 -1.96
CA LEU A 18 8.55 36.11 -2.52
C LEU A 18 9.44 35.63 -3.66
N ALA A 19 9.14 36.05 -4.90
CA ALA A 19 10.02 35.84 -6.03
C ALA A 19 11.25 36.70 -5.87
N VAL A 20 12.34 36.13 -5.41
CA VAL A 20 13.69 36.68 -5.64
C VAL A 20 14.22 35.95 -6.87
N VAL A 21 14.26 36.68 -7.99
CA VAL A 21 14.95 36.22 -9.19
C VAL A 21 16.45 36.33 -8.91
N SER A 22 17.06 35.30 -8.41
CA SER A 22 18.50 35.10 -8.44
C SER A 22 18.76 33.95 -9.43
N SER A 23 19.73 34.20 -10.33
CA SER A 23 20.19 33.20 -11.31
C SER A 23 20.51 31.90 -10.61
N PRO A 24 20.12 30.74 -11.17
CA PRO A 24 20.42 29.46 -10.54
C PRO A 24 21.94 29.25 -10.59
N VAL A 25 22.60 29.42 -9.46
CA VAL A 25 23.86 28.72 -9.24
C VAL A 25 23.43 27.26 -9.11
N MET A 26 23.79 26.44 -10.09
CA MET A 26 23.70 24.99 -9.97
C MET A 26 24.65 24.54 -8.85
N MET A 27 24.22 24.62 -7.61
CA MET A 27 24.81 23.81 -6.55
C MET A 27 24.35 22.40 -6.82
N GLY A 28 25.31 21.50 -7.08
CA GLY A 28 25.02 20.07 -7.13
C GLY A 28 24.32 19.68 -5.83
N GLN A 29 23.09 19.23 -5.93
CA GLN A 29 22.34 18.75 -4.76
C GLN A 29 23.07 17.51 -4.25
N GLU A 30 23.79 17.63 -3.13
CA GLU A 30 24.47 16.49 -2.50
C GLU A 30 23.45 15.40 -2.17
N GLY A 31 23.70 14.19 -2.66
CA GLY A 31 22.93 13.00 -2.31
C GLY A 31 21.85 12.56 -3.31
N ILE A 32 21.56 13.34 -4.35
CA ILE A 32 20.61 12.91 -5.40
C ILE A 32 21.34 12.01 -6.39
N PRO A 33 20.81 10.80 -6.69
CA PRO A 33 21.41 9.91 -7.66
C PRO A 33 21.44 10.50 -9.06
N ASP A 34 22.49 10.22 -9.82
CA ASP A 34 22.58 10.58 -11.24
C ASP A 34 21.42 9.95 -12.03
N GLY A 35 20.86 10.70 -12.97
CA GLY A 35 19.79 10.23 -13.85
C GLY A 35 18.37 10.43 -13.30
N VAL A 36 18.21 11.04 -12.14
CA VAL A 36 16.89 11.47 -11.66
C VAL A 36 16.50 12.77 -12.36
N TRP A 37 15.33 12.79 -12.97
CA TRP A 37 14.78 13.96 -13.62
C TRP A 37 13.54 14.45 -12.87
N VAL A 38 13.47 15.76 -12.69
CA VAL A 38 12.34 16.42 -12.02
C VAL A 38 11.66 17.35 -13.00
N ARG A 39 10.34 17.32 -13.04
CA ARG A 39 9.55 18.19 -13.92
C ARG A 39 9.82 19.67 -13.57
N PRO A 40 9.90 20.58 -14.55
CA PRO A 40 10.01 22.02 -14.28
C PRO A 40 8.93 22.54 -13.32
N GLY A 41 9.34 23.29 -12.31
CA GLY A 41 8.48 23.79 -11.24
C GLY A 41 8.46 22.91 -9.97
N PHE A 42 9.19 21.80 -9.99
CA PHE A 42 9.45 20.97 -8.81
C PHE A 42 10.93 20.97 -8.49
N GLU A 43 11.25 20.86 -7.22
CA GLU A 43 12.60 20.68 -6.69
C GLU A 43 12.69 19.33 -5.98
N LEU A 44 13.85 18.69 -6.05
CA LEU A 44 14.14 17.45 -5.38
C LEU A 44 15.25 17.67 -4.36
N SER A 45 15.01 17.28 -3.13
CA SER A 45 15.98 17.35 -2.05
C SER A 45 16.06 16.00 -1.33
N VAL A 46 17.15 15.78 -0.60
CA VAL A 46 17.29 14.62 0.28
C VAL A 46 16.73 14.98 1.65
N ALA A 47 15.64 14.35 2.04
CA ALA A 47 15.02 14.57 3.33
C ALA A 47 15.77 13.85 4.48
N GLU A 48 16.16 12.58 4.27
CA GLU A 48 16.90 11.76 5.24
C GLU A 48 17.74 10.70 4.50
N SER A 49 19.00 10.56 4.84
CA SER A 49 19.94 9.65 4.16
C SER A 49 20.51 8.52 5.02
N SER A 50 20.32 8.59 6.34
CA SER A 50 20.89 7.62 7.27
C SER A 50 20.08 6.32 7.39
N ILE A 51 18.75 6.38 7.11
CA ILE A 51 17.85 5.24 7.18
C ILE A 51 18.14 4.29 6.02
N LYS A 52 18.47 3.04 6.33
CA LYS A 52 18.75 2.01 5.32
C LYS A 52 17.51 1.16 5.05
N LYS A 53 17.15 0.99 3.78
CA LYS A 53 16.01 0.21 3.30
C LYS A 53 14.66 0.69 3.88
N PRO A 54 14.35 1.99 3.79
CA PRO A 54 13.01 2.48 4.13
C PRO A 54 11.99 1.87 3.18
N ARG A 55 10.72 1.76 3.62
CA ARG A 55 9.68 1.24 2.74
C ARG A 55 8.41 2.08 2.75
N PHE A 56 7.74 2.23 3.87
CA PHE A 56 6.51 2.99 3.98
C PHE A 56 6.74 4.29 4.74
N LEU A 57 6.01 5.32 4.33
CA LEU A 57 6.09 6.67 4.87
C LEU A 57 4.71 7.12 5.30
N GLU A 58 4.62 7.81 6.43
CA GLU A 58 3.39 8.40 6.92
C GLU A 58 3.70 9.68 7.71
N PHE A 59 2.83 10.66 7.61
CA PHE A 59 2.94 11.90 8.38
C PHE A 59 1.86 11.98 9.46
N ASP A 60 2.24 12.47 10.62
CA ASP A 60 1.25 12.93 11.60
C ASP A 60 0.77 14.37 11.28
N ASP A 61 -0.15 14.85 12.11
CA ASP A 61 -0.72 16.20 11.99
C ASP A 61 0.24 17.34 12.40
N ARG A 62 1.42 17.01 12.89
CA ARG A 62 2.51 17.94 13.27
C ARG A 62 3.65 17.98 12.28
N GLY A 63 3.61 17.10 11.27
CA GLY A 63 4.67 16.99 10.28
C GLY A 63 5.80 16.03 10.66
N THR A 64 5.64 15.22 11.72
CA THR A 64 6.57 14.12 11.98
C THR A 64 6.44 13.09 10.88
N LEU A 65 7.54 12.74 10.23
CA LEU A 65 7.60 11.70 9.21
C LEU A 65 7.94 10.36 9.87
N TYR A 66 7.02 9.42 9.81
CA TYR A 66 7.26 8.04 10.21
C TYR A 66 7.77 7.22 9.03
N VAL A 67 8.85 6.46 9.26
CA VAL A 67 9.53 5.68 8.22
C VAL A 67 9.66 4.23 8.68
N SER A 68 8.97 3.31 8.01
CA SER A 68 9.12 1.89 8.31
C SER A 68 10.43 1.33 7.75
N VAL A 69 11.07 0.45 8.52
CA VAL A 69 12.23 -0.35 8.12
C VAL A 69 11.90 -1.82 8.35
N PRO A 70 11.16 -2.46 7.43
CA PRO A 70 10.59 -3.79 7.64
C PRO A 70 11.60 -4.86 8.01
N ASN A 71 12.78 -4.85 7.36
CA ASN A 71 13.83 -5.83 7.62
C ASN A 71 14.44 -5.74 9.03
N LYS A 72 14.20 -4.64 9.75
CA LYS A 72 14.61 -4.45 11.13
C LYS A 72 13.45 -4.56 12.11
N GLY A 73 12.22 -4.66 11.62
CA GLY A 73 11.02 -4.66 12.46
C GLY A 73 10.88 -3.38 13.27
N MET A 74 11.15 -2.23 12.66
CA MET A 74 11.12 -0.94 13.34
C MET A 74 10.46 0.16 12.50
N ILE A 75 9.95 1.18 13.17
CA ILE A 75 9.53 2.45 12.59
C ILE A 75 10.40 3.55 13.22
N ASN A 76 10.92 4.43 12.39
CA ASN A 76 11.59 5.65 12.85
C ASN A 76 10.64 6.83 12.80
N ALA A 77 10.82 7.77 13.71
CA ALA A 77 10.21 9.10 13.66
C ALA A 77 11.28 10.13 13.29
N CYS A 78 11.02 10.89 12.25
CA CYS A 78 11.91 11.93 11.74
C CYS A 78 11.23 13.28 11.91
N ARG A 79 11.97 14.30 12.39
CA ARG A 79 11.45 15.66 12.55
C ARG A 79 12.34 16.66 11.84
N ASP A 80 11.72 17.49 11.07
CA ASP A 80 12.27 18.70 10.50
C ASP A 80 12.05 19.82 11.53
N ASN A 81 13.13 20.27 12.17
CA ASN A 81 13.04 21.18 13.31
C ASN A 81 13.01 22.65 12.87
N ASP A 82 13.51 22.97 11.68
CA ASP A 82 13.61 24.33 11.18
C ASP A 82 12.76 24.61 9.93
N GLY A 83 12.14 23.58 9.36
CA GLY A 83 11.19 23.69 8.27
C GLY A 83 11.84 23.81 6.88
N ASP A 84 13.09 23.36 6.73
CA ASP A 84 13.82 23.45 5.47
C ASP A 84 13.62 22.20 4.57
N GLY A 85 12.94 21.17 5.08
CA GLY A 85 12.63 19.92 4.37
C GLY A 85 13.66 18.80 4.57
N ALA A 86 14.74 19.06 5.34
CA ALA A 86 15.63 18.03 5.85
C ALA A 86 15.22 17.64 7.28
N TYR A 87 15.50 16.41 7.69
CA TYR A 87 15.09 15.90 9.00
C TYR A 87 16.31 15.74 9.91
N GLU A 88 16.51 16.68 10.86
CA GLU A 88 17.67 16.69 11.77
C GLU A 88 17.50 15.74 12.94
N SER A 89 16.26 15.45 13.32
CA SER A 89 15.98 14.56 14.44
C SER A 89 15.48 13.19 13.95
N LEU A 90 16.17 12.15 14.35
CA LEU A 90 15.82 10.77 14.07
C LEU A 90 15.76 9.98 15.38
N THR A 91 14.60 9.41 15.68
CA THR A 91 14.38 8.52 16.82
C THR A 91 13.83 7.18 16.37
N THR A 92 14.03 6.12 17.18
CA THR A 92 13.35 4.85 16.96
C THR A 92 11.98 4.90 17.63
N TYR A 93 10.93 5.02 16.84
CA TYR A 93 9.57 5.16 17.33
C TYR A 93 9.01 3.88 17.93
N VAL A 94 9.11 2.77 17.20
CA VAL A 94 8.82 1.42 17.69
C VAL A 94 9.88 0.46 17.17
N GLU A 95 10.24 -0.54 17.98
CA GLU A 95 11.15 -1.63 17.61
C GLU A 95 10.75 -2.94 18.30
N GLY A 96 11.48 -4.02 18.02
CA GLY A 96 11.28 -5.30 18.68
C GLY A 96 10.37 -6.27 17.92
N TYR A 97 9.99 -5.90 16.72
CA TYR A 97 9.32 -6.82 15.80
C TYR A 97 10.38 -7.74 15.18
N GLU A 98 10.17 -9.04 15.25
CA GLU A 98 11.12 -10.00 14.72
C GLU A 98 11.42 -9.75 13.24
N SER A 99 12.71 -9.82 12.87
CA SER A 99 13.17 -9.72 11.49
C SER A 99 12.39 -10.67 10.58
N GLY A 100 11.80 -10.15 9.54
CA GLY A 100 10.93 -10.89 8.63
C GLY A 100 9.43 -10.80 8.94
N LYS A 101 9.04 -10.19 10.05
CA LYS A 101 7.67 -9.75 10.31
C LYS A 101 7.51 -8.34 9.76
N ILE A 102 7.34 -8.26 8.48
CA ILE A 102 7.38 -7.03 7.69
C ILE A 102 6.37 -6.02 8.22
N LEU A 103 6.86 -4.85 8.64
CA LEU A 103 6.02 -3.68 8.90
C LEU A 103 5.61 -3.09 7.57
N GLN A 104 4.34 -3.23 7.24
CA GLN A 104 3.74 -2.64 6.06
C GLN A 104 2.56 -1.78 6.47
N ALA A 105 2.13 -0.96 5.55
CA ALA A 105 1.05 -0.03 5.73
C ALA A 105 1.11 0.75 7.07
N MET A 106 1.18 2.03 6.97
CA MET A 106 1.07 2.93 8.10
C MET A 106 0.02 3.99 7.78
N GLN A 107 -0.72 4.42 8.78
CA GLN A 107 -1.65 5.52 8.66
C GLN A 107 -1.80 6.26 9.99
N PHE A 108 -1.66 7.57 9.97
CA PHE A 108 -1.99 8.39 11.13
C PHE A 108 -3.50 8.67 11.14
N TYR A 109 -4.18 8.25 12.18
CA TYR A 109 -5.63 8.39 12.29
C TYR A 109 -6.05 8.71 13.73
N LYS A 110 -6.73 9.83 13.93
CA LYS A 110 -7.27 10.29 15.22
C LYS A 110 -6.24 10.27 16.35
N GLY A 111 -5.03 10.79 16.10
CA GLY A 111 -3.97 10.93 17.09
C GLY A 111 -3.16 9.66 17.37
N TRP A 112 -3.38 8.59 16.60
CA TRP A 112 -2.65 7.34 16.68
C TRP A 112 -1.94 7.04 15.37
N LEU A 113 -0.69 6.56 15.43
CA LEU A 113 -0.06 5.90 14.30
C LEU A 113 -0.51 4.44 14.27
N TRP A 114 -1.24 4.07 13.24
CA TRP A 114 -1.63 2.70 12.95
C TRP A 114 -0.62 2.08 12.00
N PHE A 115 -0.31 0.80 12.21
CA PHE A 115 0.57 0.05 11.33
C PHE A 115 0.22 -1.43 11.34
N ALA A 116 0.64 -2.13 10.28
CA ALA A 116 0.40 -3.56 10.17
C ALA A 116 1.71 -4.32 9.95
N ASP A 117 1.77 -5.54 10.49
CA ASP A 117 2.79 -6.52 10.19
C ASP A 117 2.15 -7.87 9.82
N MET A 118 2.96 -8.92 9.67
CA MET A 118 2.45 -10.26 9.36
C MET A 118 1.62 -10.88 10.48
N THR A 119 1.66 -10.34 11.70
CA THR A 119 1.02 -10.91 12.89
C THR A 119 -0.20 -10.13 13.34
N GLY A 120 -0.44 -8.95 12.78
CA GLY A 120 -1.59 -8.16 13.17
C GLY A 120 -1.60 -6.73 12.69
N ILE A 121 -2.59 -6.02 13.18
CA ILE A 121 -2.73 -4.57 13.05
C ILE A 121 -2.59 -3.98 14.44
N TYR A 122 -1.81 -2.93 14.52
CA TYR A 122 -1.44 -2.24 15.74
C TYR A 122 -1.79 -0.77 15.66
N LYS A 123 -1.97 -0.14 16.80
CA LYS A 123 -1.94 1.32 16.94
C LYS A 123 -0.98 1.73 18.03
N SER A 124 -0.35 2.88 17.87
CA SER A 124 0.64 3.40 18.81
C SER A 124 0.50 4.90 18.98
N GLN A 125 0.95 5.41 20.12
CA GLN A 125 0.89 6.82 20.44
C GLN A 125 2.17 7.26 21.15
N ASP A 126 2.66 8.45 20.77
CA ASP A 126 3.71 9.21 21.46
C ASP A 126 3.03 10.41 22.12
N SER A 127 2.64 10.24 23.38
CA SER A 127 1.84 11.23 24.14
C SER A 127 2.70 12.35 24.70
N ASN A 128 3.99 12.09 24.94
CA ASN A 128 4.94 13.05 25.48
C ASN A 128 5.75 13.76 24.40
N HIS A 129 5.64 13.31 23.13
CA HIS A 129 6.25 13.89 21.94
C HIS A 129 7.77 13.82 21.93
N ASP A 130 8.35 12.77 22.50
CA ASP A 130 9.81 12.56 22.49
C ASP A 130 10.31 11.77 21.27
N GLY A 131 9.38 11.26 20.45
CA GLY A 131 9.66 10.50 19.23
C GLY A 131 9.70 8.99 19.45
N ASN A 132 9.36 8.51 20.65
CA ASN A 132 9.20 7.11 20.97
C ASN A 132 7.74 6.82 21.29
N ALA A 133 7.23 5.66 20.93
CA ALA A 133 5.86 5.28 21.29
C ALA A 133 5.79 4.96 22.79
N ASP A 134 4.94 5.68 23.53
CA ASP A 134 4.63 5.37 24.94
C ASP A 134 3.73 4.14 25.08
N GLU A 135 2.89 3.91 24.07
CA GLU A 135 1.92 2.83 24.06
C GLU A 135 1.84 2.18 22.67
N VAL A 136 1.78 0.85 22.63
CA VAL A 136 1.52 0.05 21.42
C VAL A 136 0.48 -1.00 21.73
N ILE A 137 -0.65 -0.97 21.03
CA ILE A 137 -1.79 -1.88 21.22
C ILE A 137 -1.97 -2.73 19.97
N LYS A 138 -1.99 -4.05 20.10
CA LYS A 138 -2.44 -4.94 19.03
C LYS A 138 -3.97 -4.93 18.98
N VAL A 139 -4.53 -4.49 17.84
CA VAL A 139 -5.96 -4.33 17.62
C VAL A 139 -6.56 -5.55 16.91
N VAL A 140 -5.90 -6.04 15.87
CA VAL A 140 -6.28 -7.28 15.16
C VAL A 140 -5.12 -8.26 15.26
N GLY A 141 -5.37 -9.44 15.80
CA GLY A 141 -4.36 -10.49 15.98
C GLY A 141 -4.54 -11.67 15.04
N GLU A 142 -3.64 -12.65 15.19
CA GLU A 142 -3.66 -13.90 14.41
C GLU A 142 -4.85 -14.79 14.75
N ASP A 143 -5.45 -14.61 15.91
CA ASP A 143 -6.69 -15.27 16.33
C ASP A 143 -7.91 -14.76 15.53
N GLN A 144 -7.88 -13.52 15.11
CA GLN A 144 -8.96 -12.88 14.34
C GLN A 144 -8.75 -13.00 12.84
N LEU A 145 -7.49 -12.93 12.38
CA LEU A 145 -7.11 -13.02 10.97
C LEU A 145 -5.87 -13.91 10.83
N PRO A 146 -6.03 -15.25 10.96
CA PRO A 146 -4.92 -16.17 10.85
C PRO A 146 -4.35 -16.19 9.44
N ILE A 147 -3.02 -16.08 9.34
CA ILE A 147 -2.27 -16.19 8.09
C ILE A 147 -1.47 -17.47 8.13
N THR A 148 -1.85 -18.43 7.32
CA THR A 148 -1.12 -19.69 7.13
C THR A 148 -0.38 -19.68 5.78
N GLY A 149 0.67 -20.48 5.67
CA GLY A 149 1.43 -20.64 4.43
C GLY A 149 2.45 -19.54 4.14
N GLY A 150 3.06 -19.60 2.97
CA GLY A 150 4.09 -18.68 2.47
C GLY A 150 3.53 -17.41 1.80
N GLY A 151 4.30 -16.85 0.88
CA GLY A 151 3.86 -15.77 -0.01
C GLY A 151 3.46 -14.46 0.69
N HIS A 152 2.57 -13.71 0.10
CA HIS A 152 2.16 -12.35 0.43
C HIS A 152 1.45 -12.25 1.80
N LYS A 153 2.24 -12.36 2.86
CA LYS A 153 1.75 -12.41 4.26
C LYS A 153 1.47 -11.05 4.86
N TRP A 154 2.09 -10.01 4.33
CA TRP A 154 1.91 -8.66 4.79
C TRP A 154 0.50 -8.17 4.55
N ARG A 155 0.10 -7.22 5.35
CA ARG A 155 -1.27 -6.70 5.37
C ARG A 155 -1.26 -5.27 4.86
N ALA A 156 -1.90 -5.01 3.72
CA ALA A 156 -2.32 -3.66 3.42
C ALA A 156 -3.31 -3.19 4.50
N MET A 157 -3.34 -1.91 4.77
CA MET A 157 -4.26 -1.34 5.74
C MET A 157 -4.70 0.06 5.30
N LEU A 158 -5.97 0.32 5.45
CA LEU A 158 -6.57 1.63 5.29
C LEU A 158 -7.61 1.82 6.39
N ILE A 159 -7.63 2.98 7.02
CA ILE A 159 -8.71 3.36 7.93
C ILE A 159 -9.50 4.48 7.29
N HIS A 160 -10.78 4.24 7.09
CA HIS A 160 -11.70 5.23 6.56
C HIS A 160 -13.07 5.15 7.24
N ASN A 161 -13.61 6.30 7.67
CA ASN A 161 -14.89 6.39 8.36
C ASN A 161 -15.02 5.42 9.55
N ASP A 162 -13.96 5.32 10.38
CA ASP A 162 -13.87 4.44 11.55
C ASP A 162 -13.91 2.93 11.23
N VAL A 163 -13.63 2.54 10.00
CA VAL A 163 -13.52 1.15 9.57
C VAL A 163 -12.09 0.88 9.11
N ILE A 164 -11.52 -0.21 9.61
CA ILE A 164 -10.24 -0.73 9.14
C ILE A 164 -10.51 -1.64 7.96
N TYR A 165 -9.85 -1.40 6.83
CA TYR A 165 -9.78 -2.28 5.68
C TYR A 165 -8.39 -2.90 5.62
N THR A 166 -8.30 -4.21 5.43
CA THR A 166 -7.01 -4.89 5.34
C THR A 166 -7.03 -5.99 4.30
N HIS A 167 -5.97 -6.05 3.49
CA HIS A 167 -5.80 -7.10 2.48
C HIS A 167 -4.71 -8.08 2.92
N VAL A 168 -4.97 -9.38 2.68
CA VAL A 168 -3.98 -10.45 2.80
C VAL A 168 -3.92 -11.19 1.47
N GLY A 169 -2.74 -11.18 0.86
CA GLY A 169 -2.53 -11.73 -0.47
C GLY A 169 -2.45 -13.25 -0.53
N ASP A 170 -2.28 -13.77 -1.75
CA ASP A 170 -2.13 -15.19 -2.01
C ASP A 170 -0.89 -15.77 -1.30
N GLN A 171 -0.93 -17.02 -0.91
CA GLN A 171 0.21 -17.70 -0.30
C GLN A 171 1.29 -18.10 -1.30
N THR A 172 0.95 -18.16 -2.59
CA THR A 172 1.85 -18.48 -3.70
C THR A 172 1.68 -17.49 -4.85
N ASN A 173 2.17 -17.84 -6.03
CA ASN A 173 1.93 -17.06 -7.23
C ASN A 173 0.45 -17.11 -7.68
N ALA A 174 -0.15 -18.30 -7.65
CA ALA A 174 -1.57 -18.53 -7.95
C ALA A 174 -2.02 -19.82 -7.26
N THR A 175 -2.66 -19.71 -6.11
CA THR A 175 -3.12 -20.86 -5.34
C THR A 175 -4.52 -21.25 -5.76
N ASP A 176 -4.67 -22.50 -6.26
CA ASP A 176 -5.96 -23.11 -6.55
C ASP A 176 -6.58 -23.64 -5.25
N GLU A 177 -7.27 -22.77 -4.55
CA GLU A 177 -8.03 -23.09 -3.35
C GLU A 177 -9.38 -22.42 -3.43
N PRO A 178 -10.45 -23.08 -2.98
CA PRO A 178 -11.74 -22.41 -2.83
C PRO A 178 -11.58 -21.10 -2.07
N ILE A 179 -12.07 -20.01 -2.66
CA ILE A 179 -11.83 -18.65 -2.14
C ILE A 179 -12.26 -18.51 -0.67
N MET A 180 -13.23 -19.27 -0.23
CA MET A 180 -13.77 -19.16 1.13
C MET A 180 -13.07 -20.03 2.18
N GLU A 181 -12.09 -20.87 1.81
CA GLU A 181 -11.46 -21.81 2.76
C GLU A 181 -10.46 -21.14 3.72
N ASN A 182 -9.88 -19.99 3.35
CA ASN A 182 -8.95 -19.28 4.21
C ASN A 182 -9.19 -17.76 4.16
N ASP A 183 -8.41 -17.01 4.93
CA ASP A 183 -8.54 -15.56 5.03
C ASP A 183 -7.75 -14.79 3.95
N ARG A 184 -7.09 -15.48 3.02
CA ARG A 184 -6.26 -14.89 1.97
C ARG A 184 -7.04 -14.53 0.70
N LYS A 185 -6.44 -13.76 -0.17
CA LYS A 185 -7.01 -13.26 -1.45
C LYS A 185 -8.26 -12.41 -1.23
N LYS A 186 -8.30 -11.66 -0.11
CA LYS A 186 -9.48 -10.94 0.36
C LYS A 186 -9.12 -9.61 0.97
N ILE A 187 -10.06 -8.67 0.90
CA ILE A 187 -10.09 -7.52 1.77
C ILE A 187 -11.10 -7.80 2.88
N TRP A 188 -10.66 -7.65 4.11
CA TRP A 188 -11.45 -7.75 5.32
C TRP A 188 -11.69 -6.38 5.93
N THR A 189 -12.78 -6.22 6.64
CA THR A 189 -13.04 -5.03 7.45
C THR A 189 -13.15 -5.38 8.91
N PHE A 190 -12.79 -4.42 9.77
CA PHE A 190 -12.92 -4.46 11.23
C PHE A 190 -13.34 -3.10 11.75
N ASN A 191 -13.94 -3.07 12.92
CA ASN A 191 -14.09 -1.86 13.72
C ASN A 191 -12.72 -1.42 14.27
N LEU A 192 -12.59 -0.17 14.74
CA LEU A 192 -11.34 0.36 15.31
C LEU A 192 -10.89 -0.36 16.61
N ASP A 193 -11.75 -1.14 17.23
CA ASP A 193 -11.42 -1.99 18.37
C ASP A 193 -11.03 -3.42 17.98
N GLY A 194 -10.96 -3.72 16.67
CA GLY A 194 -10.66 -5.04 16.14
C GLY A 194 -11.85 -5.99 16.07
N SER A 195 -13.01 -5.61 16.56
CA SER A 195 -14.23 -6.40 16.45
C SER A 195 -14.87 -6.31 15.05
N GLY A 196 -15.95 -7.06 14.84
CA GLY A 196 -16.79 -6.88 13.65
C GLY A 196 -16.15 -7.35 12.33
N LYS A 197 -15.25 -8.36 12.35
CA LYS A 197 -14.67 -8.93 11.13
C LYS A 197 -15.75 -9.21 10.08
N ALA A 198 -15.61 -8.62 8.90
CA ALA A 198 -16.52 -8.86 7.78
C ALA A 198 -15.76 -8.90 6.45
N LEU A 199 -16.23 -9.72 5.52
CA LEU A 199 -15.69 -9.81 4.19
C LEU A 199 -16.11 -8.59 3.36
N PHE A 200 -15.13 -7.93 2.74
CA PHE A 200 -15.39 -6.80 1.85
C PHE A 200 -15.28 -7.17 0.38
N ALA A 201 -14.15 -7.78 -0.04
CA ALA A 201 -13.91 -8.18 -1.43
C ALA A 201 -13.05 -9.44 -1.50
N THR A 202 -13.07 -10.13 -2.65
CA THR A 202 -12.36 -11.39 -2.88
C THR A 202 -11.65 -11.41 -4.23
N GLY A 203 -10.79 -12.41 -4.45
CA GLY A 203 -10.12 -12.61 -5.74
C GLY A 203 -9.01 -11.59 -6.01
N ILE A 204 -8.29 -11.20 -4.97
CA ILE A 204 -7.23 -10.18 -5.00
C ILE A 204 -5.91 -10.84 -4.65
N ARG A 205 -4.91 -10.75 -5.54
CA ARG A 205 -3.65 -11.47 -5.33
C ARG A 205 -2.72 -10.79 -4.34
N ASN A 206 -2.34 -9.55 -4.61
CA ASN A 206 -1.36 -8.83 -3.79
C ASN A 206 -1.50 -7.31 -3.93
N THR A 207 -2.46 -6.74 -3.25
CA THR A 207 -2.57 -5.29 -3.08
C THR A 207 -1.78 -4.89 -1.83
N GLU A 208 -0.70 -4.14 -2.01
CA GLU A 208 0.18 -3.75 -0.90
C GLU A 208 -0.33 -2.52 -0.15
N GLU A 209 -1.02 -1.62 -0.83
CA GLU A 209 -1.64 -0.43 -0.24
C GLU A 209 -3.06 -0.22 -0.74
N LEU A 210 -3.86 0.38 0.12
CA LEU A 210 -5.22 0.83 -0.16
C LEU A 210 -5.28 2.34 0.05
N CYS A 211 -5.99 3.04 -0.80
CA CYS A 211 -6.18 4.48 -0.66
C CYS A 211 -7.63 4.89 -0.93
N ILE A 212 -7.99 6.09 -0.48
CA ILE A 212 -9.26 6.72 -0.84
C ILE A 212 -9.04 7.67 -2.00
N ARG A 213 -9.86 7.54 -3.04
CA ARG A 213 -9.89 8.52 -4.11
C ARG A 213 -10.28 9.89 -3.56
N PRO A 214 -9.47 10.93 -3.78
CA PRO A 214 -9.72 12.25 -3.22
C PRO A 214 -11.13 12.78 -3.53
N GLY A 215 -11.85 13.22 -2.48
CA GLY A 215 -13.20 13.76 -2.59
C GLY A 215 -14.32 12.72 -2.70
N THR A 216 -14.02 11.46 -2.47
CA THR A 216 -14.98 10.34 -2.47
C THR A 216 -14.77 9.43 -1.27
N ASP A 217 -15.62 8.39 -1.12
CA ASP A 217 -15.43 7.27 -0.19
C ASP A 217 -14.98 6.00 -0.93
N GLU A 218 -14.53 6.13 -2.18
CA GLU A 218 -14.11 5.00 -3.01
C GLU A 218 -12.75 4.46 -2.57
N ILE A 219 -12.67 3.16 -2.36
CA ILE A 219 -11.43 2.46 -1.98
C ILE A 219 -10.75 1.96 -3.25
N TRP A 220 -9.50 2.35 -3.43
CA TRP A 220 -8.69 2.00 -4.57
C TRP A 220 -7.41 1.29 -4.13
N GLY A 221 -6.83 0.51 -5.04
CA GLY A 221 -5.52 -0.10 -4.85
C GLY A 221 -4.98 -0.68 -6.13
N VAL A 222 -3.69 -0.96 -6.14
CA VAL A 222 -3.03 -1.65 -7.25
C VAL A 222 -2.80 -3.09 -6.86
N ASP A 223 -3.32 -4.02 -7.64
CA ASP A 223 -3.09 -5.44 -7.48
C ASP A 223 -1.93 -5.90 -8.38
N HIS A 224 -0.91 -6.50 -7.78
CA HIS A 224 0.16 -7.19 -8.49
C HIS A 224 -0.33 -8.56 -8.88
N ASP A 225 -0.60 -8.76 -10.15
CA ASP A 225 -1.05 -10.05 -10.66
C ASP A 225 0.09 -11.10 -10.68
N ILE A 226 -0.20 -12.31 -11.16
CA ILE A 226 0.74 -13.42 -11.14
C ILE A 226 2.05 -13.09 -11.85
N ASP A 227 3.18 -13.63 -11.34
CA ASP A 227 4.51 -13.33 -11.90
C ASP A 227 4.76 -14.02 -13.24
N THR A 228 4.09 -15.13 -13.50
CA THR A 228 4.30 -15.92 -14.71
C THR A 228 2.99 -16.58 -15.16
N LEU A 229 2.76 -16.61 -16.48
CA LEU A 229 1.64 -17.35 -17.08
C LEU A 229 1.89 -18.88 -17.13
N GLY A 230 2.98 -19.33 -16.54
CA GLY A 230 3.40 -20.72 -16.45
C GLY A 230 4.68 -21.02 -17.21
N LEU A 231 5.64 -21.61 -16.52
CA LEU A 231 6.95 -22.00 -17.04
C LEU A 231 6.91 -22.85 -18.32
N LYS A 232 5.83 -23.62 -18.52
CA LYS A 232 5.64 -24.44 -19.72
C LYS A 232 5.40 -23.60 -20.99
N LEU A 233 4.79 -22.45 -20.87
CA LEU A 233 4.59 -21.53 -21.99
C LEU A 233 5.87 -20.77 -22.33
N GLU A 234 6.61 -20.32 -21.35
CA GLU A 234 7.88 -19.61 -21.51
C GLU A 234 8.95 -20.48 -22.19
N SER A 235 9.06 -21.74 -21.77
CA SER A 235 10.02 -22.67 -22.36
C SER A 235 9.68 -23.11 -23.79
N LYS A 236 8.42 -22.97 -24.23
CA LYS A 236 7.96 -23.42 -25.55
C LYS A 236 8.03 -22.37 -26.65
N HIS A 237 8.21 -21.12 -26.32
CA HIS A 237 8.18 -20.04 -27.30
C HIS A 237 9.42 -19.14 -27.29
N PRO A 238 10.65 -19.70 -27.50
CA PRO A 238 11.87 -18.89 -27.57
C PRO A 238 11.89 -17.93 -28.77
N LYS A 239 10.87 -17.98 -29.65
CA LYS A 239 10.76 -17.13 -30.84
C LYS A 239 10.35 -15.69 -30.54
N PHE A 240 9.82 -15.39 -29.38
CA PHE A 240 9.36 -14.05 -29.07
C PHE A 240 10.45 -13.15 -28.47
N GLY A 241 11.66 -13.67 -28.27
CA GLY A 241 12.80 -12.87 -27.80
C GLY A 241 12.68 -12.30 -26.38
N GLN A 242 11.46 -12.30 -25.86
CA GLN A 242 11.11 -11.91 -24.49
C GLN A 242 10.10 -12.90 -23.94
N PRO A 243 10.18 -13.27 -22.67
CA PRO A 243 9.13 -14.04 -22.02
C PRO A 243 7.78 -13.33 -22.16
N ILE A 244 6.72 -14.08 -22.44
CA ILE A 244 5.36 -13.53 -22.50
C ILE A 244 5.03 -12.78 -21.20
N THR A 245 5.58 -13.23 -20.09
CA THR A 245 5.43 -12.71 -18.75
C THR A 245 6.07 -11.34 -18.50
N ASP A 246 6.94 -10.86 -19.38
CA ASP A 246 7.47 -9.48 -19.26
C ASP A 246 6.38 -8.42 -19.45
N HIS A 247 5.25 -8.80 -20.06
CA HIS A 247 4.14 -7.89 -20.36
C HIS A 247 2.77 -8.42 -19.91
N ASN A 248 2.69 -9.69 -19.45
CA ASN A 248 1.47 -10.35 -19.07
C ASN A 248 1.68 -11.33 -17.91
N PRO A 249 0.71 -11.49 -17.01
CA PRO A 249 -0.53 -10.69 -16.95
C PRO A 249 -0.26 -9.26 -16.46
N PRO A 250 -1.15 -8.33 -16.79
CA PRO A 250 -0.99 -6.94 -16.35
C PRO A 250 -1.26 -6.81 -14.86
N ALA A 251 -0.58 -5.88 -14.19
CA ALA A 251 -1.02 -5.37 -12.89
C ALA A 251 -2.30 -4.54 -13.06
N GLU A 252 -3.11 -4.45 -12.03
CA GLU A 252 -4.45 -3.89 -12.07
C GLU A 252 -4.60 -2.71 -11.12
N LEU A 253 -5.16 -1.61 -11.61
CA LEU A 253 -5.71 -0.55 -10.76
C LEU A 253 -7.19 -0.83 -10.55
N ASN A 254 -7.55 -1.12 -9.32
CA ASN A 254 -8.90 -1.53 -8.94
C ASN A 254 -9.60 -0.50 -8.05
N HIS A 255 -10.87 -0.24 -8.35
CA HIS A 255 -11.82 0.33 -7.42
C HIS A 255 -12.49 -0.82 -6.65
N TYR A 256 -12.15 -0.98 -5.39
CA TYR A 256 -12.67 -2.07 -4.57
C TYR A 256 -14.06 -1.74 -4.01
N VAL A 257 -15.02 -2.61 -4.31
CA VAL A 257 -16.41 -2.47 -3.86
C VAL A 257 -16.83 -3.64 -2.97
N LYS A 258 -17.73 -3.38 -2.04
CA LYS A 258 -18.25 -4.43 -1.15
C LYS A 258 -18.94 -5.54 -1.94
N GLY A 259 -18.51 -6.78 -1.69
CA GLY A 259 -19.00 -7.96 -2.40
C GLY A 259 -18.35 -8.19 -3.76
N GLY A 260 -17.38 -7.34 -4.18
CA GLY A 260 -16.65 -7.51 -5.42
C GLY A 260 -15.79 -8.76 -5.46
N PHE A 261 -15.71 -9.39 -6.63
CA PHE A 261 -14.76 -10.45 -6.96
C PHE A 261 -13.84 -9.95 -8.08
N TYR A 262 -12.51 -10.01 -7.85
CA TYR A 262 -11.47 -9.41 -8.70
C TYR A 262 -10.63 -10.44 -9.44
N GLY A 263 -11.18 -11.63 -9.67
CA GLY A 263 -10.70 -12.61 -10.63
C GLY A 263 -9.65 -13.60 -10.12
N HIS A 264 -8.67 -13.15 -9.35
CA HIS A 264 -7.54 -14.01 -8.95
C HIS A 264 -7.99 -15.27 -8.18
N PRO A 265 -7.42 -16.46 -8.50
CA PRO A 265 -6.36 -16.76 -9.45
C PRO A 265 -6.85 -17.13 -10.87
N TYR A 266 -8.14 -17.13 -11.13
CA TYR A 266 -8.76 -17.73 -12.32
C TYR A 266 -8.91 -16.77 -13.49
N ILE A 267 -9.16 -15.50 -13.22
CA ILE A 267 -9.36 -14.43 -14.20
C ILE A 267 -8.32 -13.34 -13.94
N LEU A 268 -7.70 -12.84 -14.99
CA LEU A 268 -6.62 -11.87 -14.96
C LEU A 268 -7.01 -10.64 -15.78
N GLY A 269 -6.62 -9.46 -15.34
CA GLY A 269 -6.83 -8.22 -16.07
C GLY A 269 -8.28 -8.04 -16.52
N LYS A 270 -8.47 -7.64 -17.76
CA LYS A 270 -9.81 -7.43 -18.35
C LYS A 270 -10.44 -8.74 -18.86
N ASN A 271 -10.78 -9.63 -17.92
CA ASN A 271 -11.43 -10.92 -18.20
C ASN A 271 -10.61 -11.90 -19.04
N MET A 272 -9.29 -11.89 -18.90
CA MET A 272 -8.45 -12.92 -19.50
C MET A 272 -8.42 -14.16 -18.59
N PRO A 273 -8.85 -15.34 -19.04
CA PRO A 273 -8.73 -16.56 -18.24
C PRO A 273 -7.26 -16.88 -17.97
N ASN A 274 -6.97 -17.26 -16.73
CA ASN A 274 -5.66 -17.80 -16.41
C ASN A 274 -5.49 -19.17 -17.06
N LEU A 275 -4.50 -19.31 -17.93
CA LEU A 275 -4.27 -20.50 -18.74
C LEU A 275 -4.00 -21.77 -17.90
N ASN A 276 -3.62 -21.60 -16.64
CA ASN A 276 -3.42 -22.71 -15.72
C ASN A 276 -4.74 -23.33 -15.20
N PHE A 277 -5.85 -22.63 -15.36
CA PHE A 277 -7.17 -22.99 -14.82
C PHE A 277 -8.27 -23.09 -15.89
N LEU A 278 -7.89 -23.31 -17.16
CA LEU A 278 -8.87 -23.38 -18.26
C LEU A 278 -9.90 -24.50 -18.10
N ASP A 279 -9.56 -25.55 -17.40
CA ASP A 279 -10.46 -26.68 -17.12
C ASP A 279 -11.31 -26.50 -15.84
N HIS A 280 -11.20 -25.32 -15.18
CA HIS A 280 -11.98 -25.07 -13.97
C HIS A 280 -13.47 -25.00 -14.30
N PRO A 281 -14.34 -25.79 -13.62
CA PRO A 281 -15.75 -25.94 -14.02
C PRO A 281 -16.53 -24.61 -13.94
N ASP A 282 -16.17 -23.73 -13.02
CA ASP A 282 -16.90 -22.48 -12.78
C ASP A 282 -16.25 -21.26 -13.45
N LEU A 283 -15.30 -21.46 -14.35
CA LEU A 283 -14.52 -20.38 -14.94
C LEU A 283 -15.38 -19.30 -15.63
N ILE A 284 -16.44 -19.73 -16.36
CA ILE A 284 -17.36 -18.82 -17.05
C ILE A 284 -18.19 -18.03 -16.04
N GLU A 285 -18.65 -18.69 -14.96
CA GLU A 285 -19.40 -18.01 -13.91
C GLU A 285 -18.52 -16.98 -13.18
N MET A 286 -17.27 -17.33 -12.86
CA MET A 286 -16.29 -16.42 -12.27
C MET A 286 -16.03 -15.21 -13.18
N ALA A 287 -15.82 -15.43 -14.48
CA ALA A 287 -15.62 -14.35 -15.43
C ALA A 287 -16.82 -13.41 -15.51
N SER A 288 -18.04 -13.95 -15.36
CA SER A 288 -19.27 -13.12 -15.37
C SER A 288 -19.44 -12.27 -14.12
N LYS A 289 -18.83 -12.67 -13.00
CA LYS A 289 -18.86 -11.95 -11.72
C LYS A 289 -17.65 -11.05 -11.50
N ASN A 290 -16.62 -11.18 -12.34
CA ASN A 290 -15.40 -10.42 -12.20
C ASN A 290 -15.65 -8.92 -12.34
N VAL A 291 -15.20 -8.16 -11.35
CA VAL A 291 -15.15 -6.70 -11.45
C VAL A 291 -13.96 -6.34 -12.33
N ILE A 292 -14.24 -5.69 -13.45
CA ILE A 292 -13.22 -5.31 -14.40
C ILE A 292 -12.35 -4.21 -13.80
N PRO A 293 -11.02 -4.32 -13.84
CA PRO A 293 -10.12 -3.27 -13.36
C PRO A 293 -10.33 -1.96 -14.15
N GLU A 294 -10.26 -0.86 -13.46
CA GLU A 294 -10.38 0.48 -14.08
C GLU A 294 -9.23 0.73 -15.06
N TRP A 295 -8.04 0.27 -14.70
CA TRP A 295 -6.88 0.36 -15.55
C TRP A 295 -6.00 -0.89 -15.43
N VAL A 296 -5.31 -1.24 -16.51
CA VAL A 296 -4.29 -2.29 -16.50
C VAL A 296 -2.93 -1.70 -16.87
N MET A 297 -1.92 -2.13 -16.17
CA MET A 297 -0.53 -1.71 -16.36
C MET A 297 0.30 -2.88 -16.87
N PRO A 298 1.42 -2.66 -17.59
CA PRO A 298 2.29 -3.75 -17.98
C PRO A 298 2.69 -4.62 -16.77
N ALA A 299 2.90 -5.92 -17.01
CA ALA A 299 3.39 -6.82 -15.98
C ALA A 299 4.69 -6.31 -15.36
N HIS A 300 4.93 -6.66 -14.11
CA HIS A 300 6.11 -6.26 -13.34
C HIS A 300 6.35 -4.74 -13.28
N CYS A 301 5.39 -3.92 -13.70
CA CYS A 301 5.37 -2.53 -13.31
C CYS A 301 5.12 -2.48 -11.81
N SER A 302 6.04 -1.88 -11.07
CA SER A 302 5.79 -1.56 -9.67
C SER A 302 4.64 -0.57 -9.64
N GLY A 303 3.46 -1.07 -9.31
CA GLY A 303 2.28 -0.26 -9.12
C GLY A 303 2.21 0.34 -7.73
N ASN A 304 3.34 0.43 -7.04
CA ASN A 304 3.39 1.04 -5.73
C ASN A 304 3.12 2.53 -5.89
N GLY A 305 2.01 2.97 -5.38
CA GLY A 305 1.61 4.36 -5.31
C GLY A 305 2.45 5.14 -4.32
#